data_fb8ee8fc7d9a5432f0967dc4cb5a10e9
#
_entry.id   fb8ee8fc7d9a5432f0967dc4cb5a10e9
#
_cell.length_a   1.000
_cell.length_b   1.000
_cell.length_c   1.000
_cell.angle_alpha   90.00
_cell.angle_beta   90.00
_cell.angle_gamma   90.00
#
_symmetry.space_group_name_H-M   'P 1'
#
loop_
_entity.id
_entity.type
_entity.pdbx_description
1 polymer ?
#
loop_
_entity_poly.entity_id
_entity_poly.type
_entity_poly.pdbx_seq_one_letter_code
_entity_poly.pdbx_strand_id
1 'polypeptide(L)'
;HKCDQLPGNRDIENPEHRKYISEVWGIDEKDMPGKGLSAYEIIEAIHRGEIKGLISICFNPLVSLPNSNYVRAALEKLEYYVCIDFFLNETARHADIVLAGSLQEEEEGTTTSAEGRVIRIRQAVTPPGDARTDTAIILELAKRLGVQDKFTYPDSEAIFNELRVASKGGTADYYGITYQRIEDEMGVFWPCPEEGH
;
A
#
# COMPACT_ATOMS: atom_id res chain seq x y z
N HIS A 1 -6.29 5.02 2.65
CA HIS A 1 -6.41 3.57 2.60
C HIS A 1 -7.45 3.14 3.63
N LYS A 2 -8.39 2.30 3.24
CA LYS A 2 -9.44 1.78 4.11
C LYS A 2 -9.34 0.26 4.18
N CYS A 3 -9.64 -0.29 5.34
CA CYS A 3 -9.57 -1.73 5.61
C CYS A 3 -10.67 -2.55 4.91
N ASP A 4 -11.58 -1.89 4.22
CA ASP A 4 -12.77 -2.46 3.58
C ASP A 4 -12.84 -2.18 2.08
N GLN A 5 -11.74 -1.73 1.45
CA GLN A 5 -11.73 -1.34 0.04
C GLN A 5 -10.74 -2.14 -0.79
N LEU A 6 -11.20 -2.46 -2.00
CA LEU A 6 -10.43 -2.97 -3.13
C LEU A 6 -10.11 -1.82 -4.12
N PRO A 7 -9.25 -2.04 -5.12
CA PRO A 7 -8.99 -1.05 -6.18
C PRO A 7 -10.26 -0.44 -6.76
N GLY A 8 -10.20 0.86 -7.07
CA GLY A 8 -11.35 1.60 -7.56
C GLY A 8 -12.36 1.98 -6.47
N ASN A 9 -11.96 1.96 -5.18
CA ASN A 9 -12.84 2.17 -4.02
C ASN A 9 -14.01 1.16 -3.98
N ARG A 10 -13.79 -0.07 -4.45
CA ARG A 10 -14.78 -1.14 -4.38
C ARG A 10 -14.87 -1.69 -2.97
N ASP A 11 -16.10 -2.01 -2.55
CA ASP A 11 -16.34 -2.67 -1.27
C ASP A 11 -15.82 -4.13 -1.32
N ILE A 12 -14.95 -4.49 -0.36
CA ILE A 12 -14.36 -5.82 -0.25
C ILE A 12 -15.38 -6.90 0.15
N GLU A 13 -16.52 -6.53 0.73
CA GLU A 13 -17.58 -7.45 1.13
C GLU A 13 -18.61 -7.68 0.00
N ASN A 14 -18.54 -6.90 -1.09
CA ASN A 14 -19.44 -7.06 -2.24
C ASN A 14 -18.95 -8.22 -3.15
N PRO A 15 -19.77 -9.26 -3.38
CA PRO A 15 -19.37 -10.43 -4.18
C PRO A 15 -18.99 -10.11 -5.62
N GLU A 16 -19.67 -9.14 -6.27
CA GLU A 16 -19.35 -8.74 -7.65
C GLU A 16 -18.02 -8.05 -7.73
N HIS A 17 -17.69 -7.20 -6.73
CA HIS A 17 -16.40 -6.54 -6.63
C HIS A 17 -15.26 -7.53 -6.38
N ARG A 18 -15.47 -8.48 -5.47
CA ARG A 18 -14.51 -9.55 -5.19
C ARG A 18 -14.22 -10.37 -6.43
N LYS A 19 -15.28 -10.83 -7.12
CA LYS A 19 -15.15 -11.59 -8.36
C LYS A 19 -14.32 -10.84 -9.40
N TYR A 20 -14.64 -9.58 -9.66
CA TYR A 20 -13.91 -8.76 -10.63
C TYR A 20 -12.41 -8.66 -10.28
N ILE A 21 -12.10 -8.36 -9.03
CA ILE A 21 -10.70 -8.20 -8.59
C ILE A 21 -9.96 -9.54 -8.58
N SER A 22 -10.61 -10.64 -8.20
CA SER A 22 -9.99 -11.97 -8.26
C SER A 22 -9.61 -12.36 -9.70
N GLU A 23 -10.45 -12.02 -10.67
CA GLU A 23 -10.14 -12.20 -12.10
C GLU A 23 -8.93 -11.37 -12.54
N VAL A 24 -8.86 -10.08 -12.12
CA VAL A 24 -7.73 -9.19 -12.44
C VAL A 24 -6.42 -9.69 -11.83
N TRP A 25 -6.46 -10.13 -10.57
CA TRP A 25 -5.27 -10.61 -9.87
C TRP A 25 -4.92 -12.09 -10.18
N GLY A 26 -5.78 -12.81 -10.89
CA GLY A 26 -5.58 -14.22 -11.20
C GLY A 26 -5.50 -15.10 -9.95
N ILE A 27 -6.33 -14.79 -8.94
CA ILE A 27 -6.44 -15.54 -7.68
C ILE A 27 -7.87 -16.08 -7.49
N ASP A 28 -8.02 -17.10 -6.64
CA ASP A 28 -9.34 -17.59 -6.27
C ASP A 28 -10.01 -16.63 -5.26
N GLU A 29 -11.28 -16.31 -5.44
CA GLU A 29 -12.03 -15.44 -4.51
C GLU A 29 -11.96 -15.89 -3.04
N LYS A 30 -11.87 -17.20 -2.80
CA LYS A 30 -11.76 -17.77 -1.45
C LYS A 30 -10.44 -17.40 -0.76
N ASP A 31 -9.39 -17.10 -1.55
CA ASP A 31 -8.06 -16.74 -1.05
C ASP A 31 -7.95 -15.23 -0.77
N MET A 32 -8.95 -14.45 -1.18
CA MET A 32 -9.01 -13.04 -0.84
C MET A 32 -9.40 -12.85 0.63
N PRO A 33 -8.73 -11.95 1.35
CA PRO A 33 -9.11 -11.63 2.72
C PRO A 33 -10.52 -11.01 2.76
N GLY A 34 -11.15 -11.05 3.91
CA GLY A 34 -12.33 -10.24 4.23
C GLY A 34 -11.94 -8.81 4.64
N LYS A 35 -12.92 -8.08 5.16
CA LYS A 35 -12.71 -6.75 5.73
C LYS A 35 -11.65 -6.79 6.84
N GLY A 36 -10.67 -5.92 6.74
CA GLY A 36 -9.62 -5.76 7.76
C GLY A 36 -10.07 -4.88 8.92
N LEU A 37 -9.18 -4.69 9.86
CA LEU A 37 -9.35 -3.79 11.00
C LEU A 37 -8.81 -2.38 10.67
N SER A 38 -9.44 -1.36 11.23
CA SER A 38 -8.86 -0.01 11.22
C SER A 38 -7.58 0.04 12.07
N ALA A 39 -6.76 1.06 11.87
CA ALA A 39 -5.50 1.17 12.60
C ALA A 39 -5.69 1.15 14.13
N TYR A 40 -6.76 1.75 14.65
CA TYR A 40 -7.03 1.75 16.08
C TYR A 40 -7.56 0.39 16.56
N GLU A 41 -8.43 -0.25 15.79
CA GLU A 41 -8.91 -1.62 16.09
C GLU A 41 -7.77 -2.65 16.09
N ILE A 42 -6.73 -2.45 15.25
CA ILE A 42 -5.50 -3.27 15.30
C ILE A 42 -4.83 -3.13 16.68
N ILE A 43 -4.69 -1.90 17.20
CA ILE A 43 -4.11 -1.66 18.51
C ILE A 43 -4.95 -2.35 19.62
N GLU A 44 -6.27 -2.27 19.54
CA GLU A 44 -7.16 -2.95 20.48
C GLU A 44 -7.04 -4.48 20.37
N ALA A 45 -6.95 -5.02 19.15
CA ALA A 45 -6.79 -6.46 18.92
C ALA A 45 -5.44 -6.99 19.45
N ILE A 46 -4.37 -6.19 19.36
CA ILE A 46 -3.09 -6.50 20.00
C ILE A 46 -3.27 -6.56 21.53
N HIS A 47 -3.97 -5.60 22.12
CA HIS A 47 -4.23 -5.61 23.56
C HIS A 47 -4.99 -6.86 24.01
N ARG A 48 -5.92 -7.37 23.20
CA ARG A 48 -6.67 -8.60 23.46
C ARG A 48 -5.87 -9.88 23.16
N GLY A 49 -4.67 -9.77 22.57
CA GLY A 49 -3.83 -10.92 22.20
C GLY A 49 -4.28 -11.63 20.91
N GLU A 50 -5.16 -11.02 20.13
CA GLU A 50 -5.65 -11.55 18.85
C GLU A 50 -4.64 -11.33 17.71
N ILE A 51 -3.88 -10.25 17.78
CA ILE A 51 -2.77 -9.94 16.87
C ILE A 51 -1.46 -10.07 17.64
N LYS A 52 -0.57 -10.91 17.16
CA LYS A 52 0.73 -11.23 17.77
C LYS A 52 1.90 -10.77 16.94
N GLY A 53 1.71 -10.62 15.63
CA GLY A 53 2.70 -10.11 14.69
C GLY A 53 2.18 -8.91 13.93
N LEU A 54 3.05 -7.92 13.67
CA LEU A 54 2.73 -6.71 12.92
C LEU A 54 3.81 -6.39 11.91
N ILE A 55 3.40 -5.96 10.72
CA ILE A 55 4.27 -5.28 9.76
C ILE A 55 3.69 -3.89 9.53
N SER A 56 4.44 -2.84 9.79
CA SER A 56 4.07 -1.48 9.44
C SER A 56 4.97 -0.93 8.33
N ILE A 57 4.40 -0.19 7.39
CA ILE A 57 5.10 0.44 6.27
C ILE A 57 4.79 1.93 6.30
N CYS A 58 5.82 2.76 6.47
CA CYS A 58 5.72 4.23 6.47
C CYS A 58 4.60 4.76 7.39
N PHE A 59 4.43 4.13 8.54
CA PHE A 59 3.38 4.48 9.50
C PHE A 59 3.93 4.52 10.93
N ASN A 60 3.82 5.68 11.58
CA ASN A 60 4.26 5.92 12.96
C ASN A 60 3.06 6.00 13.91
N PRO A 61 2.45 4.87 14.35
CA PRO A 61 1.25 4.85 15.18
C PRO A 61 1.43 5.53 16.53
N LEU A 62 2.62 5.56 17.12
CA LEU A 62 2.85 6.28 18.39
C LEU A 62 2.63 7.78 18.28
N VAL A 63 2.76 8.34 17.08
CA VAL A 63 2.55 9.77 16.81
C VAL A 63 1.19 10.03 16.16
N SER A 64 0.76 9.14 15.25
CA SER A 64 -0.42 9.36 14.41
C SER A 64 -1.73 8.93 15.06
N LEU A 65 -1.68 8.00 16.03
CA LEU A 65 -2.88 7.52 16.71
C LEU A 65 -3.09 8.23 18.06
N PRO A 66 -4.34 8.36 18.52
CA PRO A 66 -4.64 8.93 19.85
C PRO A 66 -4.13 8.00 20.95
N ASN A 67 -3.84 8.59 22.14
CA ASN A 67 -3.39 7.88 23.33
C ASN A 67 -2.08 7.06 23.10
N SER A 68 -0.99 7.77 22.89
CA SER A 68 0.33 7.16 22.61
C SER A 68 0.79 6.15 23.69
N ASN A 69 0.41 6.34 24.97
CA ASN A 69 0.74 5.37 26.02
C ASN A 69 0.00 4.03 25.81
N TYR A 70 -1.25 4.08 25.36
CA TYR A 70 -2.01 2.89 25.03
C TYR A 70 -1.45 2.18 23.81
N VAL A 71 -1.08 2.93 22.77
CA VAL A 71 -0.42 2.40 21.58
C VAL A 71 0.92 1.75 21.94
N ARG A 72 1.74 2.40 22.76
CA ARG A 72 3.03 1.86 23.22
C ARG A 72 2.86 0.52 23.93
N ALA A 73 1.94 0.47 24.91
CA ALA A 73 1.65 -0.77 25.64
C ALA A 73 1.11 -1.90 24.74
N ALA A 74 0.50 -1.58 23.60
CA ALA A 74 0.14 -2.58 22.58
C ALA A 74 1.38 -3.11 21.86
N LEU A 75 2.23 -2.21 21.33
CA LEU A 75 3.45 -2.61 20.61
C LEU A 75 4.36 -3.49 21.46
N GLU A 76 4.44 -3.24 22.77
CA GLU A 76 5.22 -4.05 23.71
C GLU A 76 4.65 -5.47 23.95
N LYS A 77 3.39 -5.73 23.53
CA LYS A 77 2.78 -7.08 23.60
C LYS A 77 2.98 -7.92 22.36
N LEU A 78 3.45 -7.33 21.27
CA LEU A 78 3.71 -8.08 20.05
C LEU A 78 4.79 -9.13 20.26
N GLU A 79 4.57 -10.33 19.72
CA GLU A 79 5.58 -11.39 19.69
C GLU A 79 6.59 -11.18 18.56
N TYR A 80 6.19 -10.43 17.50
CA TYR A 80 7.05 -10.10 16.36
C TYR A 80 6.58 -8.84 15.67
N TYR A 81 7.48 -7.89 15.50
CA TYR A 81 7.18 -6.62 14.83
C TYR A 81 8.25 -6.25 13.80
N VAL A 82 7.83 -6.02 12.56
CA VAL A 82 8.66 -5.51 11.47
C VAL A 82 8.21 -4.10 11.12
N CYS A 83 9.12 -3.16 11.12
CA CYS A 83 8.88 -1.78 10.69
C CYS A 83 9.67 -1.48 9.42
N ILE A 84 9.00 -1.04 8.37
CA ILE A 84 9.60 -0.52 7.15
C ILE A 84 9.41 1.00 7.20
N ASP A 85 10.49 1.73 7.37
CA ASP A 85 10.45 3.19 7.51
C ASP A 85 11.82 3.78 7.14
N PHE A 86 11.84 5.03 6.73
CA PHE A 86 13.07 5.74 6.37
C PHE A 86 13.74 6.43 7.57
N PHE A 87 13.05 6.50 8.72
CA PHE A 87 13.64 6.97 9.98
C PHE A 87 13.49 5.94 11.10
N LEU A 88 14.48 5.85 11.96
CA LEU A 88 14.38 5.13 13.22
C LEU A 88 13.58 5.99 14.22
N ASN A 89 12.27 6.12 13.94
CA ASN A 89 11.33 6.90 14.74
C ASN A 89 10.91 6.17 16.04
N GLU A 90 10.00 6.77 16.82
CA GLU A 90 9.55 6.24 18.11
C GLU A 90 8.92 4.87 17.97
N THR A 91 8.14 4.64 16.93
CA THR A 91 7.48 3.36 16.64
C THR A 91 8.50 2.31 16.20
N ALA A 92 9.40 2.64 15.29
CA ALA A 92 10.43 1.74 14.78
C ALA A 92 11.34 1.18 15.89
N ARG A 93 11.51 1.93 17.00
CA ARG A 93 12.30 1.48 18.16
C ARG A 93 11.67 0.32 18.95
N HIS A 94 10.39 0.03 18.71
CA HIS A 94 9.68 -1.12 19.28
C HIS A 94 9.75 -2.36 18.37
N ALA A 95 10.25 -2.23 17.14
CA ALA A 95 10.30 -3.33 16.20
C ALA A 95 11.48 -4.26 16.46
N ASP A 96 11.27 -5.56 16.23
CA ASP A 96 12.34 -6.58 16.25
C ASP A 96 13.23 -6.46 15.01
N ILE A 97 12.63 -6.04 13.87
CA ILE A 97 13.36 -5.80 12.63
C ILE A 97 12.92 -4.45 12.06
N VAL A 98 13.89 -3.62 11.73
CA VAL A 98 13.68 -2.39 10.97
C VAL A 98 14.33 -2.55 9.60
N LEU A 99 13.54 -2.41 8.54
CA LEU A 99 14.01 -2.35 7.18
C LEU A 99 14.02 -0.89 6.72
N ALA A 100 15.17 -0.42 6.25
CA ALA A 100 15.31 0.94 5.76
C ALA A 100 14.57 1.08 4.41
N GLY A 101 13.42 1.73 4.44
CA GLY A 101 12.64 2.13 3.27
C GLY A 101 13.19 3.40 2.64
N SER A 102 12.61 3.83 1.52
CA SER A 102 12.98 5.03 0.79
C SER A 102 11.98 6.16 1.00
N LEU A 103 12.45 7.37 0.72
CA LEU A 103 11.61 8.56 0.62
C LEU A 103 10.91 8.61 -0.74
N GLN A 104 9.87 9.41 -0.84
CA GLN A 104 9.14 9.64 -2.10
C GLN A 104 10.09 10.16 -3.22
N GLU A 105 11.08 10.97 -2.88
CA GLU A 105 12.06 11.51 -3.82
C GLU A 105 13.13 10.49 -4.26
N GLU A 106 13.17 9.35 -3.60
CA GLU A 106 14.10 8.24 -3.87
C GLU A 106 13.44 7.11 -4.65
N GLU A 107 12.16 7.26 -5.00
CA GLU A 107 11.36 6.29 -5.75
C GLU A 107 10.76 6.89 -7.02
N GLU A 108 10.22 6.02 -7.87
CA GLU A 108 9.41 6.39 -9.00
C GLU A 108 8.00 5.80 -8.86
N GLY A 109 6.98 6.56 -9.28
CA GLY A 109 5.61 6.10 -9.22
C GLY A 109 4.60 7.19 -9.57
N THR A 110 3.41 7.06 -9.00
CA THR A 110 2.35 8.05 -9.09
C THR A 110 1.82 8.38 -7.71
N THR A 111 1.35 9.60 -7.54
CA THR A 111 0.57 10.01 -6.38
C THR A 111 -0.70 10.72 -6.83
N THR A 112 -1.71 10.71 -5.98
CA THR A 112 -2.95 11.46 -6.22
C THR A 112 -3.03 12.61 -5.22
N SER A 113 -3.11 13.83 -5.72
CA SER A 113 -3.28 15.02 -4.89
C SER A 113 -4.64 15.03 -4.18
N ALA A 114 -4.78 15.88 -3.16
CA ALA A 114 -6.04 16.01 -2.42
C ALA A 114 -7.23 16.48 -3.30
N GLU A 115 -6.95 17.11 -4.43
CA GLU A 115 -7.95 17.54 -5.42
C GLU A 115 -8.36 16.43 -6.41
N GLY A 116 -7.70 15.25 -6.35
CA GLY A 116 -7.98 14.11 -7.24
C GLY A 116 -7.10 14.06 -8.49
N ARG A 117 -6.08 14.88 -8.61
CA ARG A 117 -5.14 14.86 -9.73
C ARG A 117 -4.06 13.80 -9.52
N VAL A 118 -3.93 12.87 -10.45
CA VAL A 118 -2.88 11.87 -10.52
C VAL A 118 -1.66 12.47 -11.21
N ILE A 119 -0.53 12.48 -10.54
CA ILE A 119 0.75 13.05 -11.03
C ILE A 119 1.88 12.04 -10.92
N ARG A 120 2.93 12.20 -11.75
CA ARG A 120 4.16 11.40 -11.65
C ARG A 120 5.04 11.87 -10.50
N ILE A 121 5.57 10.88 -9.78
CA ILE A 121 6.73 11.05 -8.93
C ILE A 121 7.92 10.49 -9.70
N ARG A 122 8.97 11.28 -9.83
CA ARG A 122 10.21 10.86 -10.47
C ARG A 122 11.31 10.77 -9.44
N GLN A 123 12.05 9.67 -9.49
CA GLN A 123 13.22 9.53 -8.65
C GLN A 123 14.21 10.69 -8.92
N ALA A 124 14.46 11.49 -7.91
CA ALA A 124 15.37 12.62 -7.98
C ALA A 124 16.77 12.26 -7.44
N VAL A 125 16.82 11.34 -6.46
CA VAL A 125 18.06 10.87 -5.83
C VAL A 125 17.96 9.35 -5.58
N THR A 126 19.09 8.68 -5.47
CA THR A 126 19.15 7.27 -5.08
C THR A 126 18.99 7.11 -3.57
N PRO A 127 18.31 6.05 -3.08
CA PRO A 127 18.25 5.76 -1.65
C PRO A 127 19.67 5.67 -1.05
N PRO A 128 19.90 6.22 0.14
CA PRO A 128 21.22 6.23 0.76
C PRO A 128 21.56 4.87 1.41
N GLY A 129 22.85 4.51 1.39
CA GLY A 129 23.36 3.32 2.07
C GLY A 129 22.67 2.03 1.62
N ASP A 130 22.10 1.31 2.57
CA ASP A 130 21.37 0.04 2.33
C ASP A 130 19.85 0.21 2.22
N ALA A 131 19.35 1.46 2.20
CA ALA A 131 17.93 1.73 2.02
C ALA A 131 17.44 1.22 0.65
N ARG A 132 16.22 0.71 0.62
CA ARG A 132 15.58 0.16 -0.60
C ARG A 132 14.20 0.76 -0.76
N THR A 133 13.74 0.84 -1.99
CA THR A 133 12.35 1.22 -2.24
C THR A 133 11.39 0.21 -1.61
N ASP A 134 10.24 0.67 -1.15
CA ASP A 134 9.23 -0.21 -0.55
C ASP A 134 8.82 -1.32 -1.54
N THR A 135 8.72 -0.99 -2.82
CA THR A 135 8.48 -1.98 -3.89
C THR A 135 9.56 -3.07 -3.90
N ALA A 136 10.84 -2.70 -3.83
CA ALA A 136 11.92 -3.69 -3.82
C ALA A 136 11.88 -4.59 -2.58
N ILE A 137 11.53 -4.02 -1.42
CA ILE A 137 11.35 -4.79 -0.17
C ILE A 137 10.20 -5.79 -0.32
N ILE A 138 9.05 -5.36 -0.86
CA ILE A 138 7.87 -6.21 -1.07
C ILE A 138 8.18 -7.34 -2.06
N LEU A 139 8.84 -7.03 -3.19
CA LEU A 139 9.21 -8.05 -4.19
C LEU A 139 10.18 -9.09 -3.63
N GLU A 140 11.17 -8.68 -2.85
CA GLU A 140 12.10 -9.61 -2.21
C GLU A 140 11.39 -10.47 -1.13
N LEU A 141 10.45 -9.90 -0.40
CA LEU A 141 9.61 -10.65 0.54
C LEU A 141 8.76 -11.70 -0.19
N ALA A 142 8.09 -11.32 -1.28
CA ALA A 142 7.31 -12.24 -2.13
C ALA A 142 8.17 -13.41 -2.64
N LYS A 143 9.41 -13.12 -3.06
CA LYS A 143 10.36 -14.14 -3.49
C LYS A 143 10.71 -15.12 -2.35
N ARG A 144 10.97 -14.62 -1.14
CA ARG A 144 11.27 -15.46 0.03
C ARG A 144 10.09 -16.30 0.49
N LEU A 145 8.87 -15.82 0.26
CA LEU A 145 7.63 -16.55 0.52
C LEU A 145 7.25 -17.54 -0.60
N GLY A 146 8.00 -17.58 -1.71
CA GLY A 146 7.76 -18.49 -2.82
C GLY A 146 6.58 -18.11 -3.71
N VAL A 147 6.19 -16.82 -3.71
CA VAL A 147 5.08 -16.29 -4.51
C VAL A 147 5.51 -15.24 -5.53
N GLN A 148 6.79 -15.23 -5.92
CA GLN A 148 7.35 -14.25 -6.83
C GLN A 148 6.70 -14.23 -8.22
N ASP A 149 6.12 -15.32 -8.65
CA ASP A 149 5.37 -15.44 -9.91
C ASP A 149 4.09 -14.60 -9.94
N LYS A 150 3.60 -14.19 -8.78
CA LYS A 150 2.47 -13.26 -8.63
C LYS A 150 2.89 -11.78 -8.60
N PHE A 151 4.18 -11.50 -8.55
CA PHE A 151 4.76 -10.15 -8.40
C PHE A 151 5.77 -9.88 -9.52
N THR A 152 5.33 -9.96 -10.78
CA THR A 152 6.19 -9.85 -11.97
C THR A 152 6.21 -8.44 -12.56
N TYR A 153 6.40 -7.41 -11.73
CA TYR A 153 6.40 -6.03 -12.16
C TYR A 153 7.83 -5.55 -12.46
N PRO A 154 8.15 -5.23 -13.73
CA PRO A 154 9.48 -4.72 -14.09
C PRO A 154 9.74 -3.29 -13.60
N ASP A 155 8.68 -2.48 -13.42
CA ASP A 155 8.74 -1.09 -13.05
C ASP A 155 7.42 -0.61 -12.42
N SER A 156 7.40 0.63 -11.97
CA SER A 156 6.24 1.28 -11.37
C SER A 156 5.10 1.55 -12.37
N GLU A 157 5.41 1.69 -13.66
CA GLU A 157 4.39 1.85 -14.69
C GLU A 157 3.57 0.55 -14.85
N ALA A 158 4.22 -0.61 -14.79
CA ALA A 158 3.54 -1.90 -14.84
C ALA A 158 2.58 -2.08 -13.66
N ILE A 159 2.99 -1.67 -12.44
CA ILE A 159 2.13 -1.68 -11.25
C ILE A 159 0.93 -0.73 -11.44
N PHE A 160 1.18 0.46 -11.97
CA PHE A 160 0.11 1.43 -12.24
C PHE A 160 -0.85 0.93 -13.32
N ASN A 161 -0.37 0.26 -14.36
CA ASN A 161 -1.20 -0.32 -15.40
C ASN A 161 -2.12 -1.44 -14.86
N GLU A 162 -1.68 -2.23 -13.90
CA GLU A 162 -2.56 -3.17 -13.20
C GLU A 162 -3.62 -2.41 -12.38
N LEU A 163 -3.23 -1.36 -11.64
CA LEU A 163 -4.18 -0.52 -10.91
C LEU A 163 -5.24 0.10 -11.84
N ARG A 164 -4.85 0.54 -13.04
CA ARG A 164 -5.79 1.05 -14.05
C ARG A 164 -6.86 0.01 -14.38
N VAL A 165 -6.45 -1.22 -14.69
CA VAL A 165 -7.38 -2.32 -14.98
C VAL A 165 -8.22 -2.66 -13.75
N ALA A 166 -7.61 -2.81 -12.60
CA ALA A 166 -8.29 -3.16 -11.36
C ALA A 166 -9.30 -2.10 -10.89
N SER A 167 -9.06 -0.82 -11.20
CA SER A 167 -9.97 0.28 -10.84
C SER A 167 -11.11 0.50 -11.83
N LYS A 168 -11.04 -0.05 -13.04
CA LYS A 168 -12.01 0.17 -14.13
C LYS A 168 -13.45 -0.04 -13.67
N GLY A 169 -14.30 0.98 -13.87
CA GLY A 169 -15.72 0.94 -13.47
C GLY A 169 -15.95 1.10 -11.97
N GLY A 170 -14.92 1.34 -11.17
CA GLY A 170 -15.06 1.70 -9.76
C GLY A 170 -15.31 3.19 -9.56
N THR A 171 -15.63 3.59 -8.32
CA THR A 171 -15.82 5.01 -7.98
C THR A 171 -14.54 5.82 -8.20
N ALA A 172 -13.38 5.25 -7.87
CA ALA A 172 -12.07 5.83 -8.18
C ALA A 172 -11.50 5.13 -9.43
N ASP A 173 -12.00 5.49 -10.60
CA ASP A 173 -11.62 4.89 -11.87
C ASP A 173 -10.37 5.57 -12.44
N TYR A 174 -9.28 4.81 -12.58
CA TYR A 174 -8.01 5.25 -13.16
C TYR A 174 -7.79 4.70 -14.57
N TYR A 175 -8.78 3.97 -15.15
CA TYR A 175 -8.57 3.20 -16.38
C TYR A 175 -8.08 4.03 -17.55
N GLY A 176 -8.60 5.22 -17.75
CA GLY A 176 -8.20 6.15 -18.80
C GLY A 176 -6.92 6.94 -18.53
N ILE A 177 -6.28 6.76 -17.36
CA ILE A 177 -5.07 7.50 -16.99
C ILE A 177 -3.84 6.67 -17.38
N THR A 178 -3.05 7.16 -18.34
CA THR A 178 -1.77 6.57 -18.71
C THR A 178 -0.60 7.41 -18.21
N TYR A 179 0.59 6.84 -18.09
CA TYR A 179 1.80 7.60 -17.79
C TYR A 179 2.03 8.69 -18.84
N GLN A 180 1.80 8.39 -20.11
CA GLN A 180 1.93 9.37 -21.18
C GLN A 180 0.99 10.57 -21.00
N ARG A 181 -0.29 10.32 -20.68
CA ARG A 181 -1.25 11.40 -20.41
C ARG A 181 -0.87 12.24 -19.19
N ILE A 182 -0.40 11.59 -18.11
CA ILE A 182 0.06 12.31 -16.92
C ILE A 182 1.18 13.27 -17.27
N GLU A 183 2.10 12.89 -18.16
CA GLU A 183 3.19 13.76 -18.62
C GLU A 183 2.69 14.91 -19.52
N ASP A 184 1.89 14.58 -20.52
CA ASP A 184 1.43 15.54 -21.51
C ASP A 184 0.49 16.59 -20.91
N GLU A 185 -0.34 16.20 -19.94
CA GLU A 185 -1.36 17.03 -19.31
C GLU A 185 -0.93 17.60 -17.94
N MET A 186 0.31 17.31 -17.49
CA MET A 186 0.82 17.64 -16.14
C MET A 186 -0.07 17.11 -15.01
N GLY A 187 -0.60 15.92 -15.20
CA GLY A 187 -1.50 15.21 -14.32
C GLY A 187 -2.93 15.11 -14.86
N VAL A 188 -3.60 14.01 -14.50
CA VAL A 188 -4.96 13.69 -14.96
C VAL A 188 -5.86 13.46 -13.75
N PHE A 189 -7.05 14.02 -13.78
CA PHE A 189 -8.03 13.85 -12.70
C PHE A 189 -8.73 12.49 -12.79
N TRP A 190 -8.93 11.83 -11.66
CA TRP A 190 -9.87 10.73 -11.55
C TRP A 190 -11.25 11.23 -11.01
N PRO A 191 -12.37 10.55 -11.32
CA PRO A 191 -12.49 9.34 -12.13
C PRO A 191 -12.27 9.62 -13.61
N CYS A 192 -11.55 8.70 -14.29
CA CYS A 192 -11.25 8.81 -15.71
C CYS A 192 -11.45 7.43 -16.38
N PRO A 193 -12.69 7.13 -16.82
CA PRO A 193 -13.07 5.80 -17.30
C PRO A 193 -12.54 5.45 -18.70
N GLU A 194 -12.07 6.43 -19.45
CA GLU A 194 -11.53 6.26 -20.80
C GLU A 194 -10.48 7.33 -21.14
N GLU A 195 -9.61 7.04 -22.09
CA GLU A 195 -8.48 7.92 -22.45
C GLU A 195 -8.88 9.28 -23.07
N GLY A 196 -10.10 9.45 -23.46
CA GLY A 196 -10.65 10.71 -24.01
C GLY A 196 -11.47 11.53 -23.02
N HIS A 197 -11.47 11.14 -21.76
CA HIS A 197 -12.35 11.74 -20.73
C HIS A 197 -11.69 12.94 -20.05
#